data_299582e875973f38a86a6967ce4f266f
#
_entry.id   299582e875973f38a86a6967ce4f266f
#
_cell.length_a   1.000
_cell.length_b   1.000
_cell.length_c   1.000
_cell.angle_alpha   90.00
_cell.angle_beta   90.00
_cell.angle_gamma   90.00
#
_symmetry.space_group_name_H-M   'P 1'
#
loop_
_entity.id
_entity.type
_entity.pdbx_description
1 polymer ?
#
loop_
_entity_poly.entity_id
_entity_poly.type
_entity_poly.pdbx_seq_one_letter_code
_entity_poly.pdbx_strand_id
1 'polypeptide(L)'
;MRRLTKLKKYVKKWASMKNFINIANISKQDLRKIIDHAKSQKKKRSNINKSATDPEKPLAGKTLIMLFEKASTRTRLSFELAMKQLGGQLLVLDSKESHYGSGDESIYDTAKVLSQYGDIVMMRTHKHEHLLEFSKHLDIPIINGLTNLSHPCQIMSDIMTFEELKGSITSKKLLGLEMATTLFIL
;
A
#
# COMPACT_ATOMS: atom_id res chain seq x y z
N MET A 1 -13.63 -18.28 19.58
CA MET A 1 -12.19 -18.59 19.73
C MET A 1 -11.48 -18.96 18.41
N ARG A 2 -11.95 -19.89 17.59
CA ARG A 2 -11.27 -20.32 16.32
C ARG A 2 -11.08 -19.22 15.24
N ARG A 3 -11.89 -18.16 15.19
CA ARG A 3 -11.74 -17.04 14.22
C ARG A 3 -10.59 -16.10 14.55
N LEU A 4 -10.34 -15.82 15.83
CA LEU A 4 -9.22 -14.95 16.27
C LEU A 4 -7.85 -15.59 15.99
N THR A 5 -7.75 -16.90 16.04
CA THR A 5 -6.50 -17.64 15.77
C THR A 5 -6.13 -17.58 14.29
N LYS A 6 -7.13 -17.61 13.37
CA LYS A 6 -6.87 -17.44 11.92
C LYS A 6 -6.39 -16.03 11.59
N LEU A 7 -7.00 -14.97 12.16
CA LEU A 7 -6.55 -13.59 11.96
C LEU A 7 -5.12 -13.35 12.48
N LYS A 8 -4.79 -13.84 13.67
CA LYS A 8 -3.41 -13.78 14.20
C LYS A 8 -2.38 -14.48 13.30
N LYS A 9 -2.76 -15.57 12.64
CA LYS A 9 -1.91 -16.30 11.70
C LYS A 9 -1.69 -15.50 10.39
N TYR A 10 -2.71 -14.77 9.93
CA TYR A 10 -2.59 -13.87 8.78
C TYR A 10 -1.72 -12.65 9.12
N VAL A 11 -1.94 -11.99 10.24
CA VAL A 11 -1.12 -10.85 10.70
C VAL A 11 0.35 -11.25 10.87
N LYS A 12 0.67 -12.41 11.46
CA LYS A 12 2.05 -12.94 11.54
C LYS A 12 2.67 -13.23 10.17
N LYS A 13 1.88 -13.65 9.18
CA LYS A 13 2.39 -13.95 7.83
C LYS A 13 2.61 -12.67 7.00
N TRP A 14 1.85 -11.61 7.26
CA TRP A 14 2.07 -10.28 6.66
C TRP A 14 3.31 -9.58 7.23
N ALA A 15 3.66 -9.84 8.48
CA ALA A 15 4.90 -9.37 9.10
C ALA A 15 6.17 -9.93 8.44
N SER A 16 6.07 -10.94 7.56
CA SER A 16 7.20 -11.44 6.76
C SER A 16 7.37 -10.71 5.42
N MET A 17 6.37 -9.96 4.96
CA MET A 17 6.46 -9.10 3.78
C MET A 17 6.88 -7.70 4.22
N LYS A 18 8.19 -7.47 4.28
CA LYS A 18 8.72 -6.18 4.76
C LYS A 18 8.32 -4.99 3.88
N ASN A 19 8.27 -5.14 2.55
CA ASN A 19 8.09 -4.01 1.65
C ASN A 19 7.19 -4.36 0.46
N PHE A 20 6.35 -3.42 0.00
CA PHE A 20 5.57 -3.51 -1.23
C PHE A 20 6.03 -2.46 -2.24
N ILE A 21 7.20 -2.70 -2.85
CA ILE A 21 7.89 -1.74 -3.73
C ILE A 21 7.54 -1.99 -5.20
N ASN A 22 7.54 -3.25 -5.62
CA ASN A 22 7.26 -3.63 -6.99
C ASN A 22 6.54 -4.99 -7.02
N ILE A 23 5.61 -5.16 -7.95
CA ILE A 23 4.91 -6.44 -8.17
C ILE A 23 5.88 -7.57 -8.50
N ALA A 24 6.92 -7.30 -9.28
CA ALA A 24 7.91 -8.30 -9.68
C ALA A 24 8.62 -8.99 -8.50
N ASN A 25 8.66 -8.33 -7.34
CA ASN A 25 9.33 -8.83 -6.14
C ASN A 25 8.42 -9.68 -5.24
N ILE A 26 7.15 -9.88 -5.64
CA ILE A 26 6.14 -10.57 -4.86
C ILE A 26 5.71 -11.85 -5.58
N SER A 27 5.55 -12.95 -4.85
CA SER A 27 5.13 -14.20 -5.44
C SER A 27 3.72 -14.10 -6.05
N LYS A 28 3.49 -14.79 -7.18
CA LYS A 28 2.15 -14.87 -7.80
C LYS A 28 1.07 -15.30 -6.80
N GLN A 29 1.43 -16.21 -5.89
CA GLN A 29 0.51 -16.70 -4.86
C GLN A 29 0.13 -15.62 -3.86
N ASP A 30 1.07 -14.75 -3.44
CA ASP A 30 0.78 -13.70 -2.48
C ASP A 30 0.04 -12.54 -3.14
N LEU A 31 0.37 -12.17 -4.39
CA LEU A 31 -0.43 -11.23 -5.18
C LEU A 31 -1.88 -11.73 -5.32
N ARG A 32 -2.07 -13.03 -5.62
CA ARG A 32 -3.41 -13.62 -5.72
C ARG A 32 -4.18 -13.52 -4.40
N LYS A 33 -3.53 -13.83 -3.28
CA LYS A 33 -4.15 -13.71 -1.94
C LYS A 33 -4.58 -12.27 -1.64
N ILE A 34 -3.78 -11.28 -2.02
CA ILE A 34 -4.12 -9.87 -1.82
C ILE A 34 -5.40 -9.53 -2.59
N ILE A 35 -5.49 -9.90 -3.88
CA ILE A 35 -6.66 -9.62 -4.71
C ILE A 35 -7.90 -10.34 -4.19
N ASP A 36 -7.80 -11.62 -3.85
CA ASP A 36 -8.92 -12.42 -3.35
C ASP A 36 -9.42 -11.89 -2.00
N HIS A 37 -8.50 -11.45 -1.14
CA HIS A 37 -8.85 -10.81 0.11
C HIS A 37 -9.56 -9.47 -0.12
N ALA A 38 -9.05 -8.63 -1.03
CA ALA A 38 -9.64 -7.35 -1.37
C ALA A 38 -11.07 -7.52 -1.93
N LYS A 39 -11.29 -8.49 -2.85
CA LYS A 39 -12.63 -8.84 -3.36
C LYS A 39 -13.57 -9.28 -2.24
N SER A 40 -13.07 -10.12 -1.33
CA SER A 40 -13.86 -10.58 -0.18
C SER A 40 -14.28 -9.41 0.73
N GLN A 41 -13.35 -8.50 1.03
CA GLN A 41 -13.66 -7.32 1.84
C GLN A 41 -14.63 -6.37 1.12
N LYS A 42 -14.45 -6.11 -0.17
CA LYS A 42 -15.36 -5.31 -0.98
C LYS A 42 -16.80 -5.89 -0.92
N LYS A 43 -16.93 -7.22 -1.06
CA LYS A 43 -18.23 -7.90 -0.96
C LYS A 43 -18.87 -7.76 0.44
N LYS A 44 -18.08 -7.92 1.51
CA LYS A 44 -18.57 -7.73 2.89
C LYS A 44 -19.07 -6.30 3.13
N ARG A 45 -18.49 -5.33 2.46
CA ARG A 45 -18.81 -3.90 2.61
C ARG A 45 -19.92 -3.41 1.68
N SER A 46 -20.54 -4.26 0.87
CA SER A 46 -21.58 -3.83 -0.11
C SER A 46 -22.73 -3.03 0.51
N ASN A 47 -23.10 -3.34 1.76
CA ASN A 47 -24.19 -2.69 2.49
C ASN A 47 -23.68 -1.85 3.68
N ILE A 48 -22.38 -1.57 3.76
CA ILE A 48 -21.78 -0.78 4.84
C ILE A 48 -21.51 0.62 4.32
N ASN A 49 -21.79 1.65 5.11
CA ASN A 49 -21.47 3.04 4.77
C ASN A 49 -19.98 3.17 4.44
N LYS A 50 -19.64 3.91 3.39
CA LYS A 50 -18.26 4.10 2.91
C LYS A 50 -17.29 4.57 4.00
N SER A 51 -17.75 5.42 4.91
CA SER A 51 -16.94 5.96 6.00
C SER A 51 -16.96 5.13 7.29
N ALA A 52 -17.78 4.08 7.36
CA ALA A 52 -17.87 3.27 8.56
C ALA A 52 -16.63 2.36 8.72
N THR A 53 -16.21 2.20 9.96
CA THR A 53 -15.12 1.28 10.32
C THR A 53 -15.64 -0.16 10.34
N ASP A 54 -14.83 -1.10 9.86
CA ASP A 54 -15.16 -2.52 9.89
C ASP A 54 -15.26 -3.02 11.35
N PRO A 55 -16.25 -3.87 11.66
CA PRO A 55 -16.40 -4.39 13.02
C PRO A 55 -15.16 -5.11 13.54
N GLU A 56 -14.42 -5.76 12.65
CA GLU A 56 -13.22 -6.54 12.98
C GLU A 56 -12.00 -5.65 13.31
N LYS A 57 -11.98 -4.40 12.87
CA LYS A 57 -10.90 -3.41 13.07
C LYS A 57 -9.50 -4.03 12.95
N PRO A 58 -9.13 -4.66 11.81
CA PRO A 58 -7.89 -5.44 11.72
C PRO A 58 -6.61 -4.62 11.90
N LEU A 59 -6.68 -3.29 11.76
CA LEU A 59 -5.57 -2.37 11.96
C LEU A 59 -5.72 -1.52 13.24
N ALA A 60 -6.54 -1.94 14.22
CA ALA A 60 -6.65 -1.22 15.49
C ALA A 60 -5.27 -1.09 16.16
N GLY A 61 -4.91 0.14 16.56
CA GLY A 61 -3.61 0.45 17.17
C GLY A 61 -2.44 0.45 16.18
N LYS A 62 -2.69 0.45 14.86
CA LYS A 62 -1.67 0.57 13.81
C LYS A 62 -1.71 1.93 13.16
N THR A 63 -0.54 2.51 12.91
CA THR A 63 -0.37 3.83 12.30
C THR A 63 0.32 3.70 10.95
N LEU A 64 -0.34 4.18 9.89
CA LEU A 64 0.26 4.41 8.58
C LEU A 64 0.79 5.84 8.51
N ILE A 65 2.05 5.99 8.11
CA ILE A 65 2.60 7.29 7.75
C ILE A 65 2.61 7.39 6.24
N MET A 66 1.99 8.45 5.67
CA MET A 66 2.05 8.74 4.25
C MET A 66 2.99 9.89 3.99
N LEU A 67 4.06 9.66 3.24
CA LEU A 67 5.03 10.65 2.82
C LEU A 67 4.82 10.98 1.33
N PHE A 68 4.51 12.26 1.05
CA PHE A 68 4.26 12.74 -0.31
C PHE A 68 5.33 13.74 -0.76
N GLU A 69 6.11 13.40 -1.78
CA GLU A 69 6.92 14.35 -2.56
C GLU A 69 6.13 14.94 -3.75
N LYS A 70 5.02 14.30 -4.10
CA LYS A 70 4.15 14.70 -5.21
C LYS A 70 2.70 14.64 -4.77
N ALA A 71 1.97 15.71 -5.01
CA ALA A 71 0.54 15.79 -4.73
C ALA A 71 -0.26 14.65 -5.39
N SER A 72 -1.25 14.12 -4.68
CA SER A 72 -2.12 13.07 -5.17
C SER A 72 -3.45 13.06 -4.44
N THR A 73 -4.53 13.32 -5.17
CA THR A 73 -5.89 13.22 -4.63
C THR A 73 -6.31 11.77 -4.45
N ARG A 74 -6.22 10.95 -5.50
CA ARG A 74 -6.71 9.56 -5.48
C ARG A 74 -5.95 8.68 -4.48
N THR A 75 -4.62 8.71 -4.51
CA THR A 75 -3.80 7.91 -3.59
C THR A 75 -4.05 8.33 -2.14
N ARG A 76 -4.09 9.63 -1.86
CA ARG A 76 -4.35 10.15 -0.51
C ARG A 76 -5.70 9.66 -0.01
N LEU A 77 -6.79 9.93 -0.73
CA LEU A 77 -8.14 9.56 -0.31
C LEU A 77 -8.32 8.04 -0.16
N SER A 78 -7.73 7.23 -1.05
CA SER A 78 -7.87 5.76 -0.97
C SER A 78 -7.18 5.16 0.26
N PHE A 79 -5.96 5.59 0.58
CA PHE A 79 -5.26 5.12 1.77
C PHE A 79 -5.89 5.65 3.06
N GLU A 80 -6.28 6.93 3.09
CA GLU A 80 -6.95 7.54 4.23
C GLU A 80 -8.27 6.83 4.56
N LEU A 81 -9.09 6.59 3.54
CA LEU A 81 -10.34 5.87 3.72
C LEU A 81 -10.12 4.41 4.12
N ALA A 82 -9.13 3.73 3.53
CA ALA A 82 -8.79 2.35 3.88
C ALA A 82 -8.36 2.23 5.34
N MET A 83 -7.48 3.12 5.82
CA MET A 83 -7.06 3.12 7.22
C MET A 83 -8.23 3.34 8.16
N LYS A 84 -9.14 4.29 7.86
CA LYS A 84 -10.35 4.53 8.63
C LYS A 84 -11.26 3.31 8.65
N GLN A 85 -11.50 2.68 7.50
CA GLN A 85 -12.32 1.48 7.38
C GLN A 85 -11.76 0.31 8.18
N LEU A 86 -10.45 0.12 8.15
CA LEU A 86 -9.76 -0.97 8.85
C LEU A 86 -9.49 -0.67 10.34
N GLY A 87 -9.88 0.51 10.83
CA GLY A 87 -9.74 0.91 12.24
C GLY A 87 -8.32 1.34 12.66
N GLY A 88 -7.47 1.65 11.68
CA GLY A 88 -6.12 2.18 11.92
C GLY A 88 -6.07 3.70 12.02
N GLN A 89 -4.88 4.22 12.30
CA GLN A 89 -4.55 5.64 12.37
C GLN A 89 -3.71 6.07 11.17
N LEU A 90 -3.73 7.37 10.86
CA LEU A 90 -3.02 7.93 9.73
C LEU A 90 -2.30 9.21 10.12
N LEU A 91 -1.05 9.32 9.69
CA LEU A 91 -0.27 10.57 9.68
C LEU A 91 0.11 10.90 8.24
N VAL A 92 -0.11 12.14 7.83
CA VAL A 92 0.25 12.61 6.48
C VAL A 92 1.36 13.64 6.61
N LEU A 93 2.45 13.40 5.89
CA LEU A 93 3.58 14.31 5.80
C LEU A 93 3.74 14.75 4.34
N ASP A 94 3.73 16.05 4.11
CA ASP A 94 4.17 16.64 2.84
C ASP A 94 5.68 16.89 2.93
N SER A 95 6.44 16.46 1.94
CA SER A 95 7.88 16.67 1.94
C SER A 95 8.26 18.16 1.96
N LYS A 96 7.39 19.04 1.44
CA LYS A 96 7.60 20.49 1.47
C LYS A 96 7.52 21.08 2.88
N GLU A 97 6.84 20.39 3.79
CA GLU A 97 6.64 20.79 5.19
C GLU A 97 7.59 20.02 6.14
N SER A 98 8.47 19.17 5.59
CA SER A 98 9.41 18.35 6.35
C SER A 98 10.86 18.77 6.08
N HIS A 99 11.74 18.60 7.08
CA HIS A 99 13.17 18.84 6.94
C HIS A 99 13.82 17.97 5.85
N TYR A 100 13.27 16.77 5.59
CA TYR A 100 13.66 15.92 4.47
C TYR A 100 13.45 16.63 3.11
N GLY A 101 12.32 17.30 2.93
CA GLY A 101 12.00 17.99 1.68
C GLY A 101 12.82 19.25 1.43
N SER A 102 13.26 19.93 2.49
CA SER A 102 14.17 21.08 2.40
C SER A 102 15.63 20.67 2.17
N GLY A 103 15.97 19.39 2.41
CA GLY A 103 17.33 18.88 2.33
C GLY A 103 18.16 19.07 3.59
N ASP A 104 17.54 19.54 4.68
CA ASP A 104 18.22 19.76 5.97
C ASP A 104 18.38 18.45 6.75
N GLU A 105 17.61 17.42 6.43
CA GLU A 105 17.64 16.11 7.07
C GLU A 105 17.95 15.00 6.06
N SER A 106 18.82 14.06 6.45
CA SER A 106 19.17 12.92 5.60
C SER A 106 18.00 11.92 5.50
N ILE A 107 17.95 11.14 4.39
CA ILE A 107 16.99 10.03 4.25
C ILE A 107 17.16 9.04 5.41
N TYR A 108 18.38 8.80 5.87
CA TYR A 108 18.66 7.91 6.99
C TYR A 108 17.97 8.38 8.28
N ASP A 109 18.18 9.64 8.66
CA ASP A 109 17.63 10.19 9.89
C ASP A 109 16.10 10.24 9.82
N THR A 110 15.53 10.74 8.71
CA THR A 110 14.08 10.73 8.48
C THR A 110 13.51 9.32 8.58
N ALA A 111 14.14 8.31 7.95
CA ALA A 111 13.67 6.93 8.02
C ALA A 111 13.67 6.39 9.47
N LYS A 112 14.70 6.72 10.27
CA LYS A 112 14.76 6.32 11.67
C LYS A 112 13.68 7.01 12.51
N VAL A 113 13.44 8.29 12.29
CA VAL A 113 12.34 9.02 12.93
C VAL A 113 10.99 8.40 12.60
N LEU A 114 10.68 8.19 11.31
CA LEU A 114 9.42 7.58 10.89
C LEU A 114 9.21 6.19 11.51
N SER A 115 10.28 5.42 11.67
CA SER A 115 10.23 4.07 12.28
C SER A 115 9.82 4.08 13.75
N GLN A 116 9.99 5.21 14.46
CA GLN A 116 9.57 5.35 15.86
C GLN A 116 8.09 5.73 16.01
N TYR A 117 7.49 6.35 15.00
CA TYR A 117 6.13 6.87 15.08
C TYR A 117 5.08 6.04 14.33
N GLY A 118 5.49 5.22 13.38
CA GLY A 118 4.58 4.44 12.55
C GLY A 118 4.81 2.94 12.60
N ASP A 119 3.84 2.20 12.09
CA ASP A 119 3.94 0.74 11.88
C ASP A 119 4.22 0.39 10.41
N ILE A 120 3.95 1.33 9.49
CA ILE A 120 4.15 1.19 8.05
C ILE A 120 4.25 2.57 7.42
N VAL A 121 5.07 2.71 6.38
CA VAL A 121 5.16 3.92 5.57
C VAL A 121 4.55 3.68 4.18
N MET A 122 3.78 4.61 3.65
CA MET A 122 3.50 4.72 2.23
C MET A 122 4.23 5.94 1.68
N MET A 123 5.03 5.75 0.64
CA MET A 123 5.77 6.85 0.02
C MET A 123 5.36 7.03 -1.43
N ARG A 124 5.07 8.29 -1.80
CA ARG A 124 4.85 8.71 -3.19
C ARG A 124 5.90 9.73 -3.57
N THR A 125 6.80 9.36 -4.47
CA THR A 125 7.99 10.13 -4.83
C THR A 125 8.17 10.24 -6.33
N HIS A 126 8.98 11.19 -6.77
CA HIS A 126 9.39 11.30 -8.17
C HIS A 126 10.46 10.28 -8.53
N LYS A 127 11.40 9.98 -7.61
CA LYS A 127 12.56 9.15 -7.85
C LYS A 127 12.40 7.79 -7.18
N HIS A 128 12.49 6.71 -7.97
CA HIS A 128 12.43 5.35 -7.42
C HIS A 128 13.58 5.06 -6.45
N GLU A 129 14.73 5.66 -6.71
CA GLU A 129 15.93 5.55 -5.89
C GLU A 129 15.70 6.06 -4.45
N HIS A 130 14.93 7.13 -4.27
CA HIS A 130 14.55 7.63 -2.93
C HIS A 130 13.74 6.58 -2.15
N LEU A 131 12.75 5.95 -2.82
CA LEU A 131 11.97 4.87 -2.21
C LEU A 131 12.85 3.69 -1.79
N LEU A 132 13.81 3.30 -2.65
CA LEU A 132 14.75 2.23 -2.35
C LEU A 132 15.67 2.60 -1.19
N GLU A 133 16.14 3.84 -1.13
CA GLU A 133 16.99 4.31 -0.05
C GLU A 133 16.24 4.32 1.29
N PHE A 134 15.02 4.86 1.33
CA PHE A 134 14.16 4.74 2.51
C PHE A 134 13.97 3.29 2.95
N SER A 135 13.74 2.39 2.00
CA SER A 135 13.50 0.96 2.30
C SER A 135 14.68 0.25 2.96
N LYS A 136 15.91 0.75 2.79
CA LYS A 136 17.12 0.22 3.45
C LYS A 136 17.22 0.65 4.92
N HIS A 137 16.71 1.83 5.24
CA HIS A 137 16.92 2.46 6.55
C HIS A 137 15.70 2.40 7.47
N LEU A 138 14.51 2.16 6.92
CA LEU A 138 13.30 1.93 7.71
C LEU A 138 13.35 0.60 8.44
N ASP A 139 12.98 0.61 9.72
CA ASP A 139 12.79 -0.60 10.54
C ASP A 139 11.35 -1.15 10.41
N ILE A 140 10.48 -0.44 9.71
CA ILE A 140 9.09 -0.78 9.41
C ILE A 140 8.87 -0.93 7.91
N PRO A 141 7.82 -1.65 7.46
CA PRO A 141 7.55 -1.86 6.04
C PRO A 141 7.27 -0.57 5.28
N ILE A 142 7.58 -0.57 3.97
CA ILE A 142 7.24 0.53 3.07
C ILE A 142 6.39 0.06 1.89
N ILE A 143 5.39 0.88 1.52
CA ILE A 143 4.53 0.72 0.36
C ILE A 143 4.87 1.78 -0.68
N ASN A 144 5.07 1.35 -1.91
CA ASN A 144 5.20 2.26 -3.06
C ASN A 144 3.82 2.81 -3.46
N GLY A 145 3.57 4.08 -3.15
CA GLY A 145 2.37 4.82 -3.55
C GLY A 145 2.42 5.41 -4.96
N LEU A 146 3.55 5.41 -5.61
CA LEU A 146 3.94 5.70 -6.99
C LEU A 146 5.37 6.25 -7.01
N THR A 147 6.12 5.83 -8.01
CA THR A 147 7.39 6.44 -8.44
C THR A 147 7.38 6.69 -9.95
N ASN A 148 8.47 7.25 -10.50
CA ASN A 148 8.65 7.35 -11.96
C ASN A 148 8.78 5.97 -12.63
N LEU A 149 9.08 4.90 -11.89
CA LEU A 149 9.30 3.55 -12.43
C LEU A 149 8.06 2.66 -12.31
N SER A 150 7.31 2.73 -11.21
CA SER A 150 6.22 1.77 -10.94
C SER A 150 5.14 2.30 -10.01
N HIS A 151 3.94 1.72 -10.13
CA HIS A 151 2.80 1.95 -9.25
C HIS A 151 2.11 0.62 -8.89
N PRO A 152 2.67 -0.20 -8.00
CA PRO A 152 2.16 -1.55 -7.73
C PRO A 152 0.72 -1.56 -7.22
N CYS A 153 0.32 -0.57 -6.42
CA CYS A 153 -1.06 -0.47 -5.93
C CYS A 153 -2.06 -0.24 -7.06
N GLN A 154 -1.71 0.56 -8.09
CA GLN A 154 -2.58 0.77 -9.25
C GLN A 154 -2.75 -0.53 -10.04
N ILE A 155 -1.65 -1.23 -10.30
CA ILE A 155 -1.67 -2.50 -11.03
C ILE A 155 -2.57 -3.52 -10.33
N MET A 156 -2.49 -3.64 -9.00
CA MET A 156 -3.35 -4.55 -8.23
C MET A 156 -4.83 -4.17 -8.35
N SER A 157 -5.12 -2.87 -8.35
CA SER A 157 -6.50 -2.36 -8.53
C SER A 157 -7.02 -2.63 -9.93
N ASP A 158 -6.18 -2.47 -10.96
CA ASP A 158 -6.55 -2.70 -12.36
C ASP A 158 -6.84 -4.19 -12.61
N ILE A 159 -5.99 -5.08 -12.07
CA ILE A 159 -6.23 -6.54 -12.13
C ILE A 159 -7.55 -6.90 -11.44
N MET A 160 -7.79 -6.37 -10.25
CA MET A 160 -9.04 -6.63 -9.52
C MET A 160 -10.26 -6.15 -10.32
N THR A 161 -10.21 -4.94 -10.87
CA THR A 161 -11.28 -4.35 -11.68
C THR A 161 -11.51 -5.17 -12.96
N PHE A 162 -10.45 -5.57 -13.65
CA PHE A 162 -10.55 -6.44 -14.82
C PHE A 162 -11.26 -7.75 -14.48
N GLU A 163 -10.87 -8.40 -13.40
CA GLU A 163 -11.47 -9.68 -13.00
C GLU A 163 -12.93 -9.55 -12.54
N GLU A 164 -13.33 -8.42 -12.00
CA GLU A 164 -14.73 -8.15 -11.67
C GLU A 164 -15.61 -7.98 -12.90
N LEU A 165 -15.06 -7.40 -13.97
CA LEU A 165 -15.83 -7.07 -15.19
C LEU A 165 -15.73 -8.15 -16.28
N LYS A 166 -14.62 -8.86 -16.37
CA LYS A 166 -14.28 -9.74 -17.50
C LYS A 166 -13.90 -11.17 -17.07
N GLY A 167 -13.93 -11.48 -15.78
CA GLY A 167 -13.52 -12.79 -15.24
C GLY A 167 -12.02 -12.94 -15.13
N SER A 168 -11.54 -14.18 -14.95
CA SER A 168 -10.14 -14.48 -14.64
C SER A 168 -9.14 -13.83 -15.61
N ILE A 169 -8.09 -13.25 -15.04
CA ILE A 169 -6.95 -12.70 -15.78
C ILE A 169 -5.98 -13.78 -16.28
N THR A 170 -6.14 -15.02 -15.81
CA THR A 170 -5.24 -16.14 -16.18
C THR A 170 -5.15 -16.28 -17.70
N SER A 171 -3.94 -16.37 -18.23
CA SER A 171 -3.64 -16.45 -19.68
C SER A 171 -4.10 -15.24 -20.50
N LYS A 172 -4.35 -14.09 -19.86
CA LYS A 172 -4.66 -12.84 -20.56
C LYS A 172 -3.42 -11.95 -20.62
N LYS A 173 -3.28 -11.20 -21.72
CA LYS A 173 -2.32 -10.11 -21.84
C LYS A 173 -3.05 -8.80 -21.58
N LEU A 174 -2.58 -8.01 -20.63
CA LEU A 174 -3.06 -6.64 -20.41
C LEU A 174 -2.04 -5.68 -21.00
N LEU A 175 -2.50 -4.78 -21.83
CA LEU A 175 -1.72 -3.65 -22.32
C LEU A 175 -2.23 -2.38 -21.65
N GLY A 176 -1.42 -1.76 -20.82
CA GLY A 176 -1.69 -0.45 -20.24
C GLY A 176 -1.07 0.64 -21.11
N LEU A 177 -1.89 1.56 -21.61
CA LEU A 177 -1.47 2.77 -22.33
C LEU A 177 -1.53 3.99 -21.41
N GLU A 178 -0.96 3.90 -20.21
CA GLU A 178 -0.69 5.11 -19.44
C GLU A 178 0.74 5.58 -19.69
N MET A 179 0.91 6.90 -19.84
CA MET A 179 2.22 7.51 -20.03
C MET A 179 3.16 7.10 -18.91
N ALA A 180 4.06 6.16 -19.19
CA ALA A 180 5.18 5.67 -18.39
C ALA A 180 5.06 4.32 -17.67
N THR A 181 4.03 3.51 -17.87
CA THR A 181 4.07 2.16 -17.30
C THR A 181 3.55 1.13 -18.29
N THR A 182 4.45 0.50 -19.04
CA THR A 182 4.11 -0.68 -19.83
C THR A 182 4.05 -1.88 -18.90
N LEU A 183 2.85 -2.37 -18.61
CA LEU A 183 2.65 -3.57 -17.83
C LEU A 183 2.60 -4.78 -18.77
N PHE A 184 3.65 -5.58 -18.80
CA PHE A 184 3.61 -6.93 -19.37
C PHE A 184 3.30 -7.92 -18.23
N ILE A 185 2.09 -8.50 -18.26
CA ILE A 185 1.78 -9.69 -17.46
C ILE A 185 1.78 -10.87 -18.43
N LEU A 186 2.82 -11.67 -18.36
CA LEU A 186 2.94 -12.95 -19.08
C LEU A 186 2.22 -14.06 -18.30
#